data_cd3ef85b4a2c2210b23ab5b8a1056b6f
#
_entry.id   cd3ef85b4a2c2210b23ab5b8a1056b6f
#
_cell.length_a   1.000
_cell.length_b   1.000
_cell.length_c   1.000
_cell.angle_alpha   90.00
_cell.angle_beta   90.00
_cell.angle_gamma   90.00
#
_symmetry.space_group_name_H-M   'P 1'
#
loop_
_entity.id
_entity.type
_entity.pdbx_description
1 polymer ?
#
loop_
_entity_poly.entity_id
_entity_poly.type
_entity_poly.pdbx_seq_one_letter_code
_entity_poly.pdbx_strand_id
1 'polypeptide(L)'
;MQPGLELSDHIATITLRRPSAANKLSPEDLPALIAHIDRINQADDIRVVVLRSEGKYFCSGYDISEVRNSQNKGSSFGEMVDAIEHCRAVTIAVVQGGVYGGATDMALACDFRVGSTDAEMFMPAARLGLHFYQAGLERYVHRLGLDVAKRLFLTCERLTAMEMKGCGFFTHLATPQELQAQVDELTATLSAMAPLPLFGMKKHLNLIARGLQDSEAIARDVLRTVQSEDLQEGGAAWREKRPPAFKGR
;
A
#
# COMPACT_ATOMS: atom_id res chain seq x y z
N MET A 1 12.29 4.98 17.33
CA MET A 1 13.12 4.56 16.17
C MET A 1 12.30 4.86 14.91
N GLN A 2 12.89 5.48 13.90
CA GLN A 2 12.22 5.80 12.64
C GLN A 2 11.99 4.53 11.79
N PRO A 3 11.02 4.56 10.83
CA PRO A 3 10.85 3.49 9.86
C PRO A 3 12.16 3.16 9.13
N GLY A 4 12.42 1.89 8.90
CA GLY A 4 13.62 1.43 8.18
C GLY A 4 13.30 1.05 6.75
N LEU A 5 14.29 1.15 5.85
CA LEU A 5 14.22 0.70 4.46
C LEU A 5 15.36 -0.28 4.17
N GLU A 6 15.00 -1.42 3.62
CA GLU A 6 15.92 -2.43 3.10
C GLU A 6 15.60 -2.69 1.62
N LEU A 7 16.63 -2.78 0.78
CA LEU A 7 16.49 -3.11 -0.64
C LEU A 7 17.23 -4.42 -0.88
N SER A 8 16.57 -5.39 -1.49
CA SER A 8 17.15 -6.68 -1.87
C SER A 8 16.54 -7.15 -3.19
N ASP A 9 17.35 -7.39 -4.19
CA ASP A 9 16.94 -7.78 -5.53
C ASP A 9 15.83 -6.85 -6.08
N HIS A 10 14.63 -7.37 -6.30
CA HIS A 10 13.47 -6.62 -6.82
C HIS A 10 12.51 -6.14 -5.73
N ILE A 11 12.89 -6.26 -4.45
CA ILE A 11 12.01 -6.03 -3.31
C ILE A 11 12.57 -4.91 -2.42
N ALA A 12 11.72 -3.97 -2.06
CA ALA A 12 11.97 -3.01 -1.00
C ALA A 12 11.12 -3.37 0.22
N THR A 13 11.71 -3.39 1.41
CA THR A 13 10.98 -3.61 2.66
C THR A 13 11.04 -2.36 3.53
N ILE A 14 9.88 -1.76 3.81
CA ILE A 14 9.73 -0.68 4.78
C ILE A 14 9.20 -1.28 6.07
N THR A 15 9.92 -1.10 7.17
CA THR A 15 9.55 -1.65 8.48
C THR A 15 9.29 -0.55 9.49
N LEU A 16 8.09 -0.51 10.08
CA LEU A 16 7.77 0.33 11.24
C LEU A 16 8.38 -0.32 12.49
N ARG A 17 9.19 0.43 13.24
CA ARG A 17 10.09 -0.10 14.29
C ARG A 17 9.85 0.51 15.67
N ARG A 18 8.57 0.73 16.04
CA ARG A 18 8.20 1.30 17.34
C ARG A 18 7.14 0.41 18.03
N PRO A 19 7.42 -0.91 18.23
CA PRO A 19 6.42 -1.85 18.76
C PRO A 19 5.94 -1.48 20.17
N SER A 20 6.78 -0.86 21.02
CA SER A 20 6.41 -0.41 22.37
C SER A 20 5.33 0.69 22.38
N ALA A 21 5.16 1.42 21.27
CA ALA A 21 4.10 2.42 21.09
C ALA A 21 3.10 1.99 19.99
N ALA A 22 2.91 0.67 19.80
CA ALA A 22 2.03 0.12 18.76
C ALA A 22 2.28 0.72 17.36
N ASN A 23 3.54 1.00 17.03
CA ASN A 23 4.00 1.60 15.79
C ASN A 23 3.29 2.92 15.42
N LYS A 24 2.90 3.72 16.44
CA LYS A 24 2.32 5.05 16.24
C LYS A 24 3.30 5.92 15.46
N LEU A 25 2.81 6.61 14.43
CA LEU A 25 3.59 7.53 13.62
C LEU A 25 3.70 8.90 14.29
N SER A 26 4.90 9.46 14.30
CA SER A 26 5.20 10.82 14.74
C SER A 26 5.45 11.74 13.53
N PRO A 27 5.51 13.07 13.73
CA PRO A 27 5.79 14.02 12.64
C PRO A 27 7.07 13.71 11.85
N GLU A 28 8.11 13.20 12.51
CA GLU A 28 9.39 12.89 11.89
C GLU A 28 9.34 11.61 11.03
N ASP A 29 8.35 10.73 11.26
CA ASP A 29 8.18 9.51 10.46
C ASP A 29 7.62 9.81 9.08
N LEU A 30 6.83 10.88 8.92
CA LEU A 30 6.18 11.21 7.66
C LEU A 30 7.19 11.54 6.55
N PRO A 31 8.12 12.51 6.73
CA PRO A 31 9.14 12.79 5.71
C PRO A 31 10.11 11.61 5.51
N ALA A 32 10.36 10.79 6.54
CA ALA A 32 11.19 9.60 6.40
C ALA A 32 10.53 8.56 5.49
N LEU A 33 9.22 8.32 5.64
CA LEU A 33 8.47 7.41 4.78
C LEU A 33 8.40 7.93 3.34
N ILE A 34 8.18 9.23 3.14
CA ILE A 34 8.20 9.84 1.81
C ILE A 34 9.58 9.66 1.16
N ALA A 35 10.66 9.95 1.88
CA ALA A 35 12.02 9.77 1.37
C ALA A 35 12.33 8.30 1.02
N HIS A 36 11.77 7.33 1.76
CA HIS A 36 11.89 5.91 1.41
C HIS A 36 11.17 5.60 0.09
N ILE A 37 9.96 6.11 -0.10
CA ILE A 37 9.21 5.93 -1.36
C ILE A 37 9.95 6.60 -2.54
N ASP A 38 10.49 7.80 -2.35
CA ASP A 38 11.27 8.49 -3.38
C ASP A 38 12.51 7.69 -3.79
N ARG A 39 13.22 7.13 -2.80
CA ARG A 39 14.37 6.25 -3.06
C ARG A 39 13.97 4.99 -3.82
N ILE A 40 12.83 4.39 -3.48
CA ILE A 40 12.28 3.23 -4.18
C ILE A 40 11.91 3.60 -5.62
N ASN A 41 11.28 4.76 -5.84
CA ASN A 41 10.91 5.23 -7.17
C ASN A 41 12.11 5.49 -8.08
N GLN A 42 13.28 5.82 -7.51
CA GLN A 42 14.55 6.01 -8.22
C GLN A 42 15.32 4.70 -8.48
N ALA A 43 14.95 3.61 -7.81
CA ALA A 43 15.61 2.31 -7.93
C ALA A 43 14.89 1.46 -9.01
N ASP A 44 15.35 1.51 -10.26
CA ASP A 44 14.70 0.89 -11.42
C ASP A 44 14.41 -0.60 -11.24
N ASP A 45 15.27 -1.32 -10.53
CA ASP A 45 15.14 -2.76 -10.31
C ASP A 45 14.04 -3.14 -9.32
N ILE A 46 13.59 -2.21 -8.47
CA ILE A 46 12.55 -2.51 -7.47
C ILE A 46 11.17 -2.63 -8.13
N ARG A 47 10.54 -3.78 -7.94
CA ARG A 47 9.20 -4.14 -8.47
C ARG A 47 8.13 -4.18 -7.40
N VAL A 48 8.50 -4.55 -6.17
CA VAL A 48 7.57 -4.75 -5.05
C VAL A 48 8.06 -4.03 -3.81
N VAL A 49 7.12 -3.40 -3.08
CA VAL A 49 7.36 -2.82 -1.76
C VAL A 49 6.54 -3.58 -0.74
N VAL A 50 7.18 -4.08 0.29
CA VAL A 50 6.53 -4.68 1.44
C VAL A 50 6.57 -3.68 2.60
N LEU A 51 5.41 -3.16 3.00
CA LEU A 51 5.22 -2.33 4.18
C LEU A 51 4.78 -3.21 5.33
N ARG A 52 5.63 -3.34 6.35
CA ARG A 52 5.42 -4.19 7.51
C ARG A 52 5.78 -3.49 8.81
N SER A 53 5.54 -4.14 9.92
CA SER A 53 5.87 -3.60 11.23
C SER A 53 6.34 -4.66 12.21
N GLU A 54 7.11 -4.23 13.21
CA GLU A 54 7.53 -5.09 14.32
C GLU A 54 6.44 -5.19 15.40
N GLY A 55 6.41 -6.31 16.09
CA GLY A 55 5.56 -6.55 17.26
C GLY A 55 4.11 -6.91 16.94
N LYS A 56 3.23 -6.73 17.93
CA LYS A 56 1.84 -7.19 17.87
C LYS A 56 0.94 -6.40 16.92
N TYR A 57 1.13 -5.08 16.83
CA TYR A 57 0.26 -4.16 16.08
C TYR A 57 0.90 -3.77 14.76
N PHE A 58 0.10 -3.66 13.71
CA PHE A 58 0.59 -3.06 12.48
C PHE A 58 0.92 -1.57 12.72
N CYS A 59 -0.07 -0.77 13.06
CA CYS A 59 0.14 0.65 13.38
C CYS A 59 -1.10 1.22 14.06
N SER A 60 -0.91 2.03 15.10
CA SER A 60 -2.01 2.70 15.82
C SER A 60 -2.38 4.08 15.26
N GLY A 61 -1.85 4.44 14.09
CA GLY A 61 -2.16 5.69 13.43
C GLY A 61 -1.14 6.81 13.70
N TYR A 62 -1.55 8.03 13.40
CA TYR A 62 -0.76 9.25 13.62
C TYR A 62 -1.07 9.85 14.99
N ASP A 63 -0.08 10.50 15.60
CA ASP A 63 -0.27 11.14 16.91
C ASP A 63 -1.20 12.36 16.80
N ILE A 64 -2.38 12.23 17.39
CA ILE A 64 -3.44 13.28 17.32
C ILE A 64 -3.01 14.56 18.04
N SER A 65 -2.16 14.48 19.08
CA SER A 65 -1.64 15.67 19.75
C SER A 65 -0.86 16.58 18.80
N GLU A 66 -0.25 15.99 17.77
CA GLU A 66 0.51 16.70 16.75
C GLU A 66 -0.35 17.28 15.62
N VAL A 67 -1.58 16.81 15.44
CA VAL A 67 -2.48 17.34 14.38
C VAL A 67 -2.75 18.84 14.59
N ARG A 68 -2.86 19.30 15.84
CA ARG A 68 -3.05 20.74 16.17
C ARG A 68 -1.80 21.57 15.92
N ASN A 69 -0.61 20.96 16.05
CA ASN A 69 0.68 21.62 15.92
C ASN A 69 1.19 21.62 14.48
N SER A 70 0.67 20.73 13.62
CA SER A 70 1.20 20.49 12.27
C SER A 70 0.71 21.49 11.21
N GLN A 71 -0.09 22.50 11.57
CA GLN A 71 -0.67 23.45 10.59
C GLN A 71 0.37 24.24 9.77
N ASN A 72 1.69 24.11 10.04
CA ASN A 72 2.70 24.90 9.30
C ASN A 72 4.11 24.31 9.14
N LYS A 73 4.39 23.03 9.44
CA LYS A 73 5.78 22.54 9.32
C LYS A 73 5.87 21.08 8.88
N GLY A 74 6.20 20.84 7.61
CA GLY A 74 6.59 19.53 7.11
C GLY A 74 5.49 18.81 6.32
N SER A 75 5.81 17.60 5.84
CA SER A 75 4.89 16.77 5.09
C SER A 75 3.66 16.40 5.92
N SER A 76 2.47 16.54 5.33
CA SER A 76 1.23 16.14 5.97
C SER A 76 1.08 14.61 5.98
N PHE A 77 0.25 14.09 6.90
CA PHE A 77 -0.09 12.67 6.89
C PHE A 77 -0.68 12.23 5.54
N GLY A 78 -1.54 13.06 4.94
CA GLY A 78 -2.14 12.79 3.63
C GLY A 78 -1.09 12.69 2.52
N GLU A 79 -0.11 13.60 2.48
CA GLU A 79 1.01 13.55 1.49
C GLU A 79 1.82 12.26 1.62
N MET A 80 2.09 11.80 2.83
CA MET A 80 2.79 10.52 3.05
C MET A 80 1.97 9.33 2.54
N VAL A 81 0.66 9.30 2.80
CA VAL A 81 -0.22 8.23 2.31
C VAL A 81 -0.35 8.28 0.79
N ASP A 82 -0.46 9.47 0.21
CA ASP A 82 -0.51 9.66 -1.25
C ASP A 82 0.80 9.23 -1.91
N ALA A 83 1.96 9.48 -1.29
CA ALA A 83 3.25 8.98 -1.78
C ALA A 83 3.27 7.45 -1.86
N ILE A 84 2.70 6.74 -0.87
CA ILE A 84 2.58 5.27 -0.90
C ILE A 84 1.67 4.83 -2.05
N GLU A 85 0.50 5.46 -2.24
CA GLU A 85 -0.43 5.11 -3.31
C GLU A 85 0.17 5.34 -4.70
N HIS A 86 0.94 6.43 -4.87
CA HIS A 86 1.60 6.78 -6.13
C HIS A 86 2.99 6.13 -6.30
N CYS A 87 3.42 5.29 -5.36
CA CYS A 87 4.67 4.54 -5.53
C CYS A 87 4.65 3.78 -6.87
N ARG A 88 5.75 3.88 -7.63
CA ARG A 88 5.89 3.19 -8.92
C ARG A 88 5.78 1.67 -8.77
N ALA A 89 6.49 1.13 -7.79
CA ALA A 89 6.47 -0.30 -7.49
C ALA A 89 5.14 -0.72 -6.85
N VAL A 90 4.78 -2.00 -7.00
CA VAL A 90 3.58 -2.56 -6.38
C VAL A 90 3.74 -2.66 -4.87
N THR A 91 2.78 -2.17 -4.12
CA THR A 91 2.86 -2.07 -2.66
C THR A 91 1.99 -3.11 -1.94
N ILE A 92 2.54 -3.77 -0.94
CA ILE A 92 1.88 -4.78 -0.11
C ILE A 92 1.96 -4.34 1.35
N ALA A 93 0.82 -4.10 2.01
CA ALA A 93 0.77 -3.93 3.46
C ALA A 93 0.60 -5.31 4.13
N VAL A 94 1.46 -5.61 5.10
CA VAL A 94 1.41 -6.85 5.92
C VAL A 94 0.84 -6.51 7.28
N VAL A 95 -0.43 -6.85 7.50
CA VAL A 95 -1.20 -6.45 8.69
C VAL A 95 -1.35 -7.64 9.63
N GLN A 96 -0.34 -7.85 10.48
CA GLN A 96 -0.31 -8.98 11.42
C GLN A 96 -1.23 -8.81 12.63
N GLY A 97 -1.73 -7.59 12.90
CA GLY A 97 -2.53 -7.29 14.07
C GLY A 97 -3.29 -5.97 13.94
N GLY A 98 -3.55 -5.28 15.05
CA GLY A 98 -4.35 -4.08 15.06
C GLY A 98 -3.85 -2.96 14.13
N VAL A 99 -4.77 -2.40 13.34
CA VAL A 99 -4.55 -1.27 12.44
C VAL A 99 -5.60 -0.19 12.72
N TYR A 100 -5.17 1.00 13.17
CA TYR A 100 -6.10 1.97 13.73
C TYR A 100 -5.91 3.38 13.16
N GLY A 101 -7.00 4.14 13.11
CA GLY A 101 -7.00 5.54 12.67
C GLY A 101 -6.37 5.72 11.31
N GLY A 102 -5.46 6.68 11.16
CA GLY A 102 -4.77 6.96 9.89
C GLY A 102 -4.02 5.77 9.30
N ALA A 103 -3.57 4.81 10.13
CA ALA A 103 -2.91 3.61 9.64
C ALA A 103 -3.81 2.74 8.75
N THR A 104 -5.12 2.80 8.92
CA THR A 104 -6.08 2.10 8.05
C THR A 104 -6.05 2.67 6.64
N ASP A 105 -5.90 4.01 6.50
CA ASP A 105 -5.75 4.65 5.21
C ASP A 105 -4.37 4.37 4.58
N MET A 106 -3.31 4.39 5.38
CA MET A 106 -1.98 3.99 4.94
C MET A 106 -1.97 2.55 4.38
N ALA A 107 -2.67 1.62 5.03
CA ALA A 107 -2.83 0.27 4.51
C ALA A 107 -3.68 0.25 3.22
N LEU A 108 -4.79 1.01 3.15
CA LEU A 108 -5.63 1.13 1.95
C LEU A 108 -4.89 1.74 0.77
N ALA A 109 -3.90 2.60 0.99
CA ALA A 109 -3.07 3.17 -0.06
C ALA A 109 -2.18 2.13 -0.76
N CYS A 110 -1.86 1.03 -0.08
CA CYS A 110 -1.16 -0.09 -0.72
C CYS A 110 -2.05 -0.80 -1.74
N ASP A 111 -1.43 -1.42 -2.77
CA ASP A 111 -2.16 -2.17 -3.80
C ASP A 111 -2.77 -3.44 -3.22
N PHE A 112 -2.01 -4.15 -2.39
CA PHE A 112 -2.45 -5.35 -1.70
C PHE A 112 -2.34 -5.20 -0.19
N ARG A 113 -3.20 -5.89 0.54
CA ARG A 113 -3.21 -5.99 2.00
C ARG A 113 -3.35 -7.45 2.38
N VAL A 114 -2.29 -8.01 2.93
CA VAL A 114 -2.27 -9.37 3.46
C VAL A 114 -2.46 -9.28 4.96
N GLY A 115 -3.61 -9.73 5.44
CA GLY A 115 -4.00 -9.65 6.84
C GLY A 115 -3.87 -10.98 7.57
N SER A 116 -3.57 -10.91 8.87
CA SER A 116 -3.72 -12.03 9.78
C SER A 116 -5.16 -12.16 10.28
N THR A 117 -5.61 -13.38 10.55
CA THR A 117 -6.90 -13.62 11.25
C THR A 117 -6.97 -13.00 12.65
N ASP A 118 -5.84 -12.62 13.24
CA ASP A 118 -5.75 -11.91 14.52
C ASP A 118 -5.86 -10.39 14.38
N ALA A 119 -5.98 -9.87 13.15
CA ALA A 119 -6.07 -8.45 12.91
C ALA A 119 -7.47 -7.89 13.22
N GLU A 120 -7.49 -6.64 13.64
CA GLU A 120 -8.70 -5.84 13.77
C GLU A 120 -8.46 -4.39 13.34
N MET A 121 -9.49 -3.68 12.95
CA MET A 121 -9.38 -2.26 12.62
C MET A 121 -10.51 -1.41 13.21
N PHE A 122 -10.24 -0.13 13.37
CA PHE A 122 -11.28 0.90 13.50
C PHE A 122 -10.75 2.29 13.12
N MET A 123 -11.67 3.15 12.68
CA MET A 123 -11.38 4.53 12.28
C MET A 123 -12.06 5.50 13.27
N PRO A 124 -11.36 5.99 14.31
CA PRO A 124 -11.96 6.77 15.38
C PRO A 124 -12.15 8.27 15.07
N ALA A 125 -11.95 8.74 13.83
CA ALA A 125 -11.88 10.16 13.51
C ALA A 125 -13.07 10.97 14.07
N ALA A 126 -14.31 10.57 13.79
CA ALA A 126 -15.51 11.26 14.29
C ALA A 126 -15.62 11.23 15.82
N ARG A 127 -15.25 10.11 16.46
CA ARG A 127 -15.24 9.97 17.93
C ARG A 127 -14.25 10.91 18.61
N LEU A 128 -13.18 11.29 17.89
CA LEU A 128 -12.13 12.19 18.35
C LEU A 128 -12.38 13.66 17.94
N GLY A 129 -13.50 13.93 17.25
CA GLY A 129 -13.81 15.28 16.75
C GLY A 129 -12.91 15.69 15.57
N LEU A 130 -12.28 14.75 14.89
CA LEU A 130 -11.41 14.99 13.75
C LEU A 130 -12.15 14.74 12.44
N HIS A 131 -12.11 15.72 11.52
CA HIS A 131 -12.52 15.49 10.14
C HIS A 131 -11.39 14.86 9.33
N PHE A 132 -11.71 13.87 8.50
CA PHE A 132 -10.70 13.21 7.65
C PHE A 132 -10.46 14.00 6.37
N TYR A 133 -9.28 13.88 5.78
CA TYR A 133 -8.88 14.61 4.57
C TYR A 133 -9.47 13.97 3.29
N GLN A 134 -9.57 14.79 2.23
CA GLN A 134 -10.28 14.44 1.00
C GLN A 134 -9.76 13.14 0.36
N ALA A 135 -8.45 13.05 0.08
CA ALA A 135 -7.87 11.87 -0.60
C ALA A 135 -8.11 10.56 0.17
N GLY A 136 -8.09 10.63 1.52
CA GLY A 136 -8.43 9.48 2.35
C GLY A 136 -9.91 9.10 2.22
N LEU A 137 -10.85 10.06 2.28
CA LEU A 137 -12.28 9.79 2.08
C LEU A 137 -12.55 9.16 0.71
N GLU A 138 -11.94 9.69 -0.35
CA GLU A 138 -12.02 9.14 -1.71
C GLU A 138 -11.52 7.70 -1.76
N ARG A 139 -10.36 7.42 -1.13
CA ARG A 139 -9.75 6.07 -1.10
C ARG A 139 -10.66 5.05 -0.42
N TYR A 140 -11.28 5.41 0.70
CA TYR A 140 -12.26 4.53 1.36
C TYR A 140 -13.48 4.24 0.48
N VAL A 141 -14.05 5.26 -0.17
CA VAL A 141 -15.22 5.08 -1.04
C VAL A 141 -14.87 4.22 -2.26
N HIS A 142 -13.71 4.47 -2.90
CA HIS A 142 -13.31 3.72 -4.09
C HIS A 142 -12.95 2.26 -3.79
N ARG A 143 -12.32 2.00 -2.63
CA ARG A 143 -11.84 0.65 -2.31
C ARG A 143 -12.85 -0.20 -1.54
N LEU A 144 -13.70 0.41 -0.72
CA LEU A 144 -14.61 -0.29 0.17
C LEU A 144 -16.10 -0.03 -0.16
N GLY A 145 -16.37 0.96 -0.99
CA GLY A 145 -17.73 1.42 -1.27
C GLY A 145 -18.27 2.38 -0.20
N LEU A 146 -19.33 3.11 -0.57
CA LEU A 146 -19.89 4.19 0.24
C LEU A 146 -20.44 3.71 1.59
N ASP A 147 -21.12 2.57 1.62
CA ASP A 147 -21.79 2.08 2.83
C ASP A 147 -20.77 1.63 3.88
N VAL A 148 -19.71 0.91 3.47
CA VAL A 148 -18.62 0.53 4.37
C VAL A 148 -17.86 1.77 4.85
N ALA A 149 -17.56 2.73 3.96
CA ALA A 149 -16.93 3.99 4.35
C ALA A 149 -17.76 4.74 5.41
N LYS A 150 -19.09 4.87 5.22
CA LYS A 150 -20.00 5.49 6.21
C LYS A 150 -20.01 4.73 7.54
N ARG A 151 -20.10 3.40 7.49
CA ARG A 151 -20.05 2.56 8.68
C ARG A 151 -18.78 2.83 9.49
N LEU A 152 -17.62 2.87 8.85
CA LEU A 152 -16.34 3.11 9.52
C LEU A 152 -16.20 4.54 10.06
N PHE A 153 -16.48 5.56 9.23
CA PHE A 153 -16.27 6.95 9.63
C PHE A 153 -17.34 7.49 10.59
N LEU A 154 -18.62 7.12 10.40
CA LEU A 154 -19.71 7.72 11.16
C LEU A 154 -19.99 6.98 12.48
N THR A 155 -19.81 5.66 12.53
CA THR A 155 -20.04 4.87 13.75
C THR A 155 -18.76 4.57 14.52
N CYS A 156 -17.59 4.71 13.88
CA CYS A 156 -16.30 4.29 14.41
C CYS A 156 -16.31 2.82 14.88
N GLU A 157 -16.99 1.97 14.13
CA GLU A 157 -17.13 0.55 14.44
C GLU A 157 -15.79 -0.18 14.27
N ARG A 158 -15.59 -1.19 15.11
CA ARG A 158 -14.46 -2.11 14.95
C ARG A 158 -14.85 -3.22 13.99
N LEU A 159 -13.94 -3.54 13.07
CA LEU A 159 -14.06 -4.71 12.21
C LEU A 159 -13.05 -5.78 12.61
N THR A 160 -13.53 -7.00 12.67
CA THR A 160 -12.69 -8.21 12.77
C THR A 160 -11.99 -8.50 11.45
N ALA A 161 -10.97 -9.33 11.46
CA ALA A 161 -10.24 -9.75 10.25
C ALA A 161 -11.17 -10.34 9.17
N MET A 162 -12.17 -11.13 9.58
CA MET A 162 -13.15 -11.72 8.65
C MET A 162 -14.04 -10.65 7.99
N GLU A 163 -14.50 -9.66 8.76
CA GLU A 163 -15.28 -8.54 8.24
C GLU A 163 -14.41 -7.66 7.32
N MET A 164 -13.14 -7.42 7.68
CA MET A 164 -12.17 -6.72 6.83
C MET A 164 -11.96 -7.44 5.50
N LYS A 165 -11.88 -8.77 5.51
CA LYS A 165 -11.84 -9.57 4.27
C LYS A 165 -13.15 -9.49 3.50
N GLY A 166 -14.28 -9.60 4.17
CA GLY A 166 -15.61 -9.56 3.58
C GLY A 166 -15.94 -8.22 2.90
N CYS A 167 -15.47 -7.10 3.44
CA CYS A 167 -15.68 -5.77 2.85
C CYS A 167 -14.58 -5.33 1.87
N GLY A 168 -13.56 -6.17 1.59
CA GLY A 168 -12.49 -5.87 0.65
C GLY A 168 -11.34 -5.04 1.22
N PHE A 169 -11.32 -4.76 2.54
CA PHE A 169 -10.16 -4.14 3.15
C PHE A 169 -8.93 -5.05 3.01
N PHE A 170 -9.03 -6.34 3.33
CA PHE A 170 -7.99 -7.30 3.02
C PHE A 170 -8.17 -7.92 1.64
N THR A 171 -7.12 -7.90 0.82
CA THR A 171 -7.06 -8.63 -0.44
C THR A 171 -6.80 -10.12 -0.18
N HIS A 172 -5.97 -10.43 0.81
CA HIS A 172 -5.64 -11.78 1.26
C HIS A 172 -5.78 -11.87 2.78
N LEU A 173 -6.20 -13.03 3.26
CA LEU A 173 -6.32 -13.33 4.69
C LEU A 173 -5.66 -14.67 4.96
N ALA A 174 -4.80 -14.73 5.97
CA ALA A 174 -4.07 -15.93 6.38
C ALA A 174 -4.09 -16.07 7.91
N THR A 175 -3.82 -17.26 8.40
CA THR A 175 -3.53 -17.43 9.83
C THR A 175 -2.20 -16.76 10.19
N PRO A 176 -1.91 -16.45 11.46
CA PRO A 176 -0.62 -15.88 11.87
C PRO A 176 0.58 -16.71 11.41
N GLN A 177 0.44 -18.04 11.38
CA GLN A 177 1.48 -18.98 10.98
C GLN A 177 1.73 -18.97 9.46
N GLU A 178 0.70 -18.73 8.66
CA GLU A 178 0.74 -18.73 7.19
C GLU A 178 1.01 -17.34 6.61
N LEU A 179 0.91 -16.27 7.41
CA LEU A 179 0.97 -14.89 6.94
C LEU A 179 2.25 -14.61 6.13
N GLN A 180 3.43 -15.04 6.64
CA GLN A 180 4.68 -14.79 5.93
C GLN A 180 4.74 -15.56 4.61
N ALA A 181 4.32 -16.82 4.59
CA ALA A 181 4.30 -17.63 3.36
C ALA A 181 3.39 -17.02 2.29
N GLN A 182 2.22 -16.48 2.68
CA GLN A 182 1.32 -15.79 1.76
C GLN A 182 1.93 -14.49 1.20
N VAL A 183 2.69 -13.75 2.02
CA VAL A 183 3.42 -12.55 1.57
C VAL A 183 4.53 -12.93 0.59
N ASP A 184 5.30 -13.97 0.90
CA ASP A 184 6.41 -14.45 0.07
C ASP A 184 5.89 -14.92 -1.30
N GLU A 185 4.80 -15.68 -1.35
CA GLU A 185 4.16 -16.14 -2.59
C GLU A 185 3.69 -14.96 -3.45
N LEU A 186 2.99 -14.00 -2.85
CA LEU A 186 2.52 -12.79 -3.57
C LEU A 186 3.69 -11.96 -4.07
N THR A 187 4.71 -11.78 -3.26
CA THR A 187 5.93 -11.03 -3.61
C THR A 187 6.69 -11.69 -4.74
N ALA A 188 6.87 -13.01 -4.69
CA ALA A 188 7.51 -13.80 -5.76
C ALA A 188 6.72 -13.68 -7.07
N THR A 189 5.39 -13.81 -7.00
CA THR A 189 4.51 -13.66 -8.16
C THR A 189 4.66 -12.28 -8.81
N LEU A 190 4.58 -11.21 -8.02
CA LEU A 190 4.68 -9.83 -8.52
C LEU A 190 6.08 -9.51 -9.06
N SER A 191 7.13 -9.99 -8.41
CA SER A 191 8.51 -9.79 -8.82
C SER A 191 8.85 -10.49 -10.15
N ALA A 192 8.09 -11.53 -10.50
CA ALA A 192 8.26 -12.25 -11.78
C ALA A 192 7.51 -11.60 -12.95
N MET A 193 6.68 -10.57 -12.72
CA MET A 193 5.93 -9.88 -13.78
C MET A 193 6.81 -8.91 -14.57
N ALA A 194 6.46 -8.68 -15.85
CA ALA A 194 7.11 -7.66 -16.68
C ALA A 194 6.90 -6.27 -16.09
N PRO A 195 7.95 -5.49 -15.80
CA PRO A 195 7.85 -4.22 -15.07
C PRO A 195 7.01 -3.15 -15.78
N LEU A 196 7.17 -3.00 -17.11
CA LEU A 196 6.47 -1.96 -17.87
C LEU A 196 4.95 -2.07 -17.76
N PRO A 197 4.31 -3.22 -18.09
CA PRO A 197 2.87 -3.36 -17.94
C PRO A 197 2.44 -3.39 -16.47
N LEU A 198 3.25 -3.97 -15.55
CA LEU A 198 2.92 -4.02 -14.14
C LEU A 198 2.73 -2.62 -13.55
N PHE A 199 3.69 -1.72 -13.75
CA PHE A 199 3.65 -0.36 -13.23
C PHE A 199 2.64 0.52 -13.97
N GLY A 200 2.56 0.38 -15.30
CA GLY A 200 1.60 1.10 -16.12
C GLY A 200 0.15 0.78 -15.73
N MET A 201 -0.18 -0.50 -15.62
CA MET A 201 -1.54 -0.92 -15.23
C MET A 201 -1.89 -0.45 -13.81
N LYS A 202 -0.97 -0.60 -12.81
CA LYS A 202 -1.19 -0.07 -11.48
C LYS A 202 -1.54 1.42 -11.51
N LYS A 203 -0.70 2.23 -12.15
CA LYS A 203 -0.88 3.68 -12.28
C LYS A 203 -2.26 4.02 -12.87
N HIS A 204 -2.61 3.41 -13.98
CA HIS A 204 -3.85 3.70 -14.68
C HIS A 204 -5.09 3.20 -13.92
N LEU A 205 -5.02 2.05 -13.26
CA LEU A 205 -6.12 1.55 -12.40
C LEU A 205 -6.41 2.52 -11.25
N ASN A 206 -5.38 3.06 -10.59
CA ASN A 206 -5.54 4.05 -9.53
C ASN A 206 -6.16 5.36 -10.06
N LEU A 207 -5.75 5.83 -11.25
CA LEU A 207 -6.33 7.02 -11.88
C LEU A 207 -7.79 6.80 -12.32
N ILE A 208 -8.10 5.65 -12.90
CA ILE A 208 -9.47 5.27 -13.30
C ILE A 208 -10.40 5.24 -12.08
N ALA A 209 -9.95 4.66 -10.96
CA ALA A 209 -10.74 4.60 -9.74
C ALA A 209 -11.12 5.99 -9.21
N ARG A 210 -10.31 7.02 -9.49
CA ARG A 210 -10.55 8.42 -9.08
C ARG A 210 -11.24 9.28 -10.16
N GLY A 211 -11.59 8.71 -11.32
CA GLY A 211 -12.13 9.46 -12.46
C GLY A 211 -11.12 10.41 -13.12
N LEU A 212 -9.83 10.15 -12.95
CA LEU A 212 -8.70 10.95 -13.45
C LEU A 212 -7.96 10.25 -14.59
N GLN A 213 -8.63 9.34 -15.32
CA GLN A 213 -8.01 8.60 -16.42
C GLN A 213 -7.53 9.53 -17.54
N ASP A 214 -6.36 9.22 -18.08
CA ASP A 214 -5.77 9.85 -19.25
C ASP A 214 -5.62 8.80 -20.36
N SER A 215 -6.54 8.86 -21.36
CA SER A 215 -6.58 7.90 -22.47
C SER A 215 -5.32 7.95 -23.33
N GLU A 216 -4.70 9.13 -23.47
CA GLU A 216 -3.46 9.27 -24.25
C GLU A 216 -2.26 8.67 -23.51
N ALA A 217 -2.19 8.87 -22.18
CA ALA A 217 -1.16 8.23 -21.35
C ALA A 217 -1.30 6.71 -21.38
N ILE A 218 -2.53 6.18 -21.30
CA ILE A 218 -2.78 4.73 -21.44
C ILE A 218 -2.30 4.23 -22.81
N ALA A 219 -2.65 4.93 -23.90
CA ALA A 219 -2.24 4.54 -25.25
C ALA A 219 -0.70 4.56 -25.41
N ARG A 220 -0.02 5.57 -24.86
CA ARG A 220 1.45 5.63 -24.86
C ARG A 220 2.08 4.44 -24.11
N ASP A 221 1.56 4.09 -22.92
CA ASP A 221 2.09 2.97 -22.13
C ASP A 221 1.80 1.61 -22.81
N VAL A 222 0.65 1.45 -23.48
CA VAL A 222 0.35 0.28 -24.32
C VAL A 222 1.35 0.15 -25.46
N LEU A 223 1.59 1.24 -26.21
CA LEU A 223 2.54 1.24 -27.33
C LEU A 223 3.96 0.89 -26.86
N ARG A 224 4.41 1.48 -25.75
CA ARG A 224 5.70 1.18 -25.13
C ARG A 224 5.83 -0.31 -24.79
N THR A 225 4.79 -0.90 -24.24
CA THR A 225 4.77 -2.33 -23.90
C THR A 225 4.83 -3.22 -25.14
N VAL A 226 4.06 -2.87 -26.19
CA VAL A 226 4.06 -3.63 -27.49
C VAL A 226 5.44 -3.62 -28.15
N GLN A 227 6.21 -2.56 -27.97
CA GLN A 227 7.56 -2.42 -28.55
C GLN A 227 8.68 -2.99 -27.67
N SER A 228 8.37 -3.50 -26.47
CA SER A 228 9.37 -3.95 -25.49
C SER A 228 9.98 -5.32 -25.83
N GLU A 229 11.23 -5.52 -25.41
CA GLU A 229 11.88 -6.84 -25.40
C GLU A 229 11.10 -7.82 -24.50
N ASP A 230 10.50 -7.33 -23.43
CA ASP A 230 9.75 -8.14 -22.47
C ASP A 230 8.51 -8.80 -23.09
N LEU A 231 7.85 -8.15 -24.06
CA LEU A 231 6.72 -8.78 -24.77
C LEU A 231 7.19 -9.96 -25.63
N GLN A 232 8.34 -9.81 -26.27
CA GLN A 232 8.94 -10.90 -27.08
C GLN A 232 9.38 -12.05 -26.18
N GLU A 233 10.06 -11.74 -25.07
CA GLU A 233 10.48 -12.72 -24.07
C GLU A 233 9.29 -13.46 -23.48
N GLY A 234 8.23 -12.75 -23.08
CA GLY A 234 7.01 -13.37 -22.55
C GLY A 234 6.37 -14.35 -23.54
N GLY A 235 6.31 -13.98 -24.84
CA GLY A 235 5.82 -14.85 -25.90
C GLY A 235 6.72 -16.06 -26.14
N ALA A 236 8.04 -15.92 -26.07
CA ALA A 236 8.98 -17.02 -26.20
C ALA A 236 8.90 -17.97 -25.01
N ALA A 237 8.97 -17.45 -23.79
CA ALA A 237 8.88 -18.22 -22.55
C ALA A 237 7.59 -19.05 -22.48
N TRP A 238 6.45 -18.45 -22.89
CA TRP A 238 5.16 -19.14 -22.95
C TRP A 238 5.18 -20.35 -23.89
N ARG A 239 5.74 -20.17 -25.12
CA ARG A 239 5.84 -21.29 -26.09
C ARG A 239 6.79 -22.39 -25.61
N GLU A 240 7.87 -22.00 -24.95
CA GLU A 240 8.90 -22.90 -24.44
C GLU A 240 8.58 -23.50 -23.08
N LYS A 241 7.47 -23.08 -22.45
CA LYS A 241 7.03 -23.51 -21.10
C LYS A 241 8.10 -23.31 -20.03
N ARG A 242 8.81 -22.19 -20.09
CA ARG A 242 9.84 -21.78 -19.10
C ARG A 242 9.44 -20.48 -18.41
N PRO A 243 10.00 -20.18 -17.24
CA PRO A 243 9.87 -18.86 -16.64
C PRO A 243 10.46 -17.78 -17.56
N PRO A 244 9.81 -16.59 -17.68
CA PRO A 244 10.36 -15.47 -18.42
C PRO A 244 11.46 -14.74 -17.63
N ALA A 245 12.36 -14.05 -18.34
CA ALA A 245 13.42 -13.22 -17.77
C ALA A 245 13.21 -11.76 -18.18
N PHE A 246 12.28 -11.07 -17.53
CA PHE A 246 11.90 -9.70 -17.85
C PHE A 246 12.92 -8.67 -17.36
N LYS A 247 13.23 -7.68 -18.22
CA LYS A 247 14.25 -6.65 -18.00
C LYS A 247 13.70 -5.23 -17.90
N GLY A 248 12.41 -5.02 -18.19
CA GLY A 248 11.77 -3.71 -18.15
C GLY A 248 12.07 -2.81 -19.36
N ARG A 249 12.42 -3.37 -20.49
CA ARG A 249 12.79 -2.62 -21.70
C ARG A 249 12.29 -3.28 -22.97
#